data_ce97d83e329526a3b0f5f9af67da917b
#
_entry.id   ce97d83e329526a3b0f5f9af67da917b
#
_cell.length_a   1.000
_cell.length_b   1.000
_cell.length_c   1.000
_cell.angle_alpha   90.00
_cell.angle_beta   90.00
_cell.angle_gamma   90.00
#
_symmetry.space_group_name_H-M   'P 1'
#
loop_
_entity.id
_entity.type
_entity.pdbx_description
1 polymer ?
#
loop_
_entity_poly.entity_id
_entity_poly.type
_entity_poly.pdbx_seq_one_letter_code
_entity_poly.pdbx_strand_id
1 'polypeptide(L)'
;IGDPSYENSLLGITGKPWNSETELSDLHEFDIGIMPLPDTDWTRGKCGMKGLQYMAAGIPTIMSPVGVNTDIIEDGVNGLLAATTGEWVDKLSLLIDSVVLRQQFGRLGRRTVEDRYSVQANRSKYLDLFSQLIPE
;
A
#
# COMPACT_ATOMS: atom_id res chain seq x y z
N ILE A 1 -1.83 11.17 -6.67
CA ILE A 1 -1.79 10.82 -8.09
C ILE A 1 -3.14 10.27 -8.51
N GLY A 2 -3.65 10.69 -9.68
CA GLY A 2 -4.92 10.23 -10.25
C GLY A 2 -5.83 11.38 -10.65
N ASP A 3 -6.21 12.25 -9.72
CA ASP A 3 -7.03 13.42 -10.02
C ASP A 3 -6.18 14.70 -10.04
N PRO A 4 -5.87 15.25 -11.24
CA PRO A 4 -5.08 16.46 -11.35
C PRO A 4 -5.85 17.73 -10.96
N SER A 5 -7.18 17.65 -10.84
CA SER A 5 -8.01 18.80 -10.44
C SER A 5 -8.07 18.98 -8.92
N TYR A 6 -7.62 17.98 -8.16
CA TYR A 6 -7.63 18.08 -6.71
C TYR A 6 -6.54 19.01 -6.21
N GLU A 7 -6.94 20.08 -5.57
CA GLU A 7 -6.03 21.07 -4.97
C GLU A 7 -6.52 21.49 -3.60
N ASN A 8 -5.58 21.60 -2.67
CA ASN A 8 -5.83 22.23 -1.37
C ASN A 8 -4.62 23.10 -1.02
N SER A 9 -4.71 24.38 -1.36
CA SER A 9 -3.61 25.33 -1.17
C SER A 9 -3.27 25.58 0.30
N LEU A 10 -4.25 25.44 1.20
CA LEU A 10 -4.02 25.59 2.65
C LEU A 10 -3.10 24.48 3.21
N LEU A 11 -3.21 23.28 2.66
CA LEU A 11 -2.43 22.12 3.05
C LEU A 11 -1.25 21.85 2.11
N GLY A 12 -1.04 22.68 1.09
CA GLY A 12 0.00 22.48 0.08
C GLY A 12 -0.19 21.20 -0.76
N ILE A 13 -1.44 20.74 -0.92
CA ILE A 13 -1.74 19.52 -1.66
C ILE A 13 -2.06 19.88 -3.10
N THR A 14 -1.40 19.20 -4.04
CA THR A 14 -1.68 19.29 -5.48
C THR A 14 -1.93 17.92 -6.07
N GLY A 15 -2.93 17.83 -6.95
CA GLY A 15 -3.20 16.64 -7.73
C GLY A 15 -2.18 16.45 -8.84
N LYS A 16 -1.79 15.19 -9.12
CA LYS A 16 -0.93 14.84 -10.25
C LYS A 16 -1.68 13.83 -11.12
N PRO A 17 -1.75 14.00 -12.44
CA PRO A 17 -2.37 13.02 -13.32
C PRO A 17 -1.60 11.71 -13.25
N TRP A 18 -2.31 10.57 -13.32
CA TRP A 18 -1.67 9.28 -13.44
C TRP A 18 -1.12 9.07 -14.85
N ASN A 19 0.08 8.54 -14.95
CA ASN A 19 0.71 8.13 -16.20
C ASN A 19 1.48 6.82 -15.97
N SER A 20 1.22 5.81 -16.80
CA SER A 20 1.85 4.49 -16.69
C SER A 20 3.38 4.52 -16.87
N GLU A 21 3.90 5.49 -17.63
CA GLU A 21 5.34 5.62 -17.87
C GLU A 21 6.09 6.23 -16.69
N THR A 22 5.42 7.07 -15.89
CA THR A 22 6.02 7.77 -14.74
C THR A 22 5.57 7.22 -13.39
N GLU A 23 4.60 6.31 -13.33
CA GLU A 23 4.02 5.81 -12.08
C GLU A 23 5.08 5.37 -11.07
N LEU A 24 6.07 4.60 -11.49
CA LEU A 24 7.11 4.11 -10.59
C LEU A 24 8.02 5.24 -10.09
N SER A 25 8.42 6.18 -10.96
CA SER A 25 9.20 7.35 -10.55
C SER A 25 8.41 8.27 -9.65
N ASP A 26 7.12 8.44 -9.92
CA ASP A 26 6.22 9.26 -9.09
C ASP A 26 6.03 8.64 -7.69
N LEU A 27 5.95 7.31 -7.60
CA LEU A 27 5.90 6.61 -6.31
C LEU A 27 7.19 6.79 -5.50
N HIS A 28 8.36 6.75 -6.15
CA HIS A 28 9.65 6.94 -5.47
C HIS A 28 9.88 8.37 -4.92
N GLU A 29 9.02 9.33 -5.27
CA GLU A 29 9.01 10.66 -4.64
C GLU A 29 8.35 10.65 -3.24
N PHE A 30 7.68 9.55 -2.85
CA PHE A 30 6.96 9.48 -1.57
C PHE A 30 7.85 8.98 -0.43
N ASP A 31 7.86 9.71 0.69
CA ASP A 31 8.45 9.25 1.93
C ASP A 31 7.56 8.26 2.68
N ILE A 32 6.23 8.39 2.56
CA ILE A 32 5.23 7.58 3.26
C ILE A 32 4.03 7.35 2.33
N GLY A 33 3.63 6.10 2.17
CA GLY A 33 2.41 5.71 1.48
C GLY A 33 1.23 5.62 2.45
N ILE A 34 0.08 6.22 2.09
CA ILE A 34 -1.12 6.18 2.93
C ILE A 34 -2.32 5.65 2.15
N MET A 35 -3.13 4.81 2.80
CA MET A 35 -4.39 4.29 2.26
C MET A 35 -5.51 4.40 3.30
N PRO A 36 -6.03 5.62 3.56
CA PRO A 36 -7.16 5.82 4.45
C PRO A 36 -8.45 5.36 3.79
N LEU A 37 -9.20 4.50 4.47
CA LEU A 37 -10.50 4.01 4.03
C LEU A 37 -11.51 4.10 5.18
N PRO A 38 -12.75 4.59 4.94
CA PRO A 38 -13.84 4.39 5.87
C PRO A 38 -14.21 2.90 5.90
N ASP A 39 -14.71 2.39 7.02
CA ASP A 39 -15.18 1.01 7.11
C ASP A 39 -16.62 0.91 6.60
N THR A 40 -16.77 0.49 5.35
CA THR A 40 -18.05 0.29 4.65
C THR A 40 -18.00 -1.00 3.86
N ASP A 41 -19.16 -1.56 3.47
CA ASP A 41 -19.23 -2.78 2.66
C ASP A 41 -18.48 -2.64 1.34
N TRP A 42 -18.51 -1.45 0.72
CA TRP A 42 -17.75 -1.16 -0.49
C TRP A 42 -16.24 -1.21 -0.28
N THR A 43 -15.75 -0.61 0.79
CA THR A 43 -14.30 -0.54 1.06
C THR A 43 -13.73 -1.84 1.59
N ARG A 44 -14.55 -2.66 2.27
CA ARG A 44 -14.18 -4.04 2.66
C ARG A 44 -13.93 -4.94 1.46
N GLY A 45 -14.57 -4.68 0.31
CA GLY A 45 -14.35 -5.41 -0.94
C GLY A 45 -13.10 -4.97 -1.73
N LYS A 46 -12.34 -4.00 -1.28
CA LYS A 46 -11.12 -3.53 -1.96
C LYS A 46 -9.94 -4.48 -1.71
N CYS A 47 -9.13 -4.69 -2.76
CA CYS A 47 -7.99 -5.63 -2.73
C CYS A 47 -6.68 -5.05 -2.14
N GLY A 48 -6.69 -3.86 -1.56
CA GLY A 48 -5.48 -3.25 -0.97
C GLY A 48 -4.40 -2.81 -1.96
N MET A 49 -4.73 -2.70 -3.26
CA MET A 49 -3.77 -2.49 -4.35
C MET A 49 -2.82 -1.30 -4.09
N LYS A 50 -3.32 -0.15 -3.65
CA LYS A 50 -2.46 1.01 -3.39
C LYS A 50 -1.42 0.74 -2.31
N GLY A 51 -1.81 0.07 -1.23
CA GLY A 51 -0.87 -0.34 -0.19
C GLY A 51 0.19 -1.30 -0.73
N LEU A 52 -0.23 -2.29 -1.52
CA LEU A 52 0.70 -3.23 -2.17
C LEU A 52 1.67 -2.52 -3.14
N GLN A 53 1.21 -1.50 -3.87
CA GLN A 53 2.08 -0.70 -4.74
C GLN A 53 3.13 0.07 -3.94
N TYR A 54 2.75 0.73 -2.83
CA TYR A 54 3.71 1.40 -1.94
C TYR A 54 4.72 0.42 -1.37
N MET A 55 4.25 -0.70 -0.83
CA MET A 55 5.12 -1.75 -0.27
C MET A 55 6.06 -2.32 -1.33
N ALA A 56 5.57 -2.59 -2.55
CA ALA A 56 6.40 -3.06 -3.67
C ALA A 56 7.51 -2.07 -4.04
N ALA A 57 7.23 -0.77 -3.96
CA ALA A 57 8.22 0.29 -4.17
C ALA A 57 9.16 0.50 -2.97
N GLY A 58 8.99 -0.25 -1.87
CA GLY A 58 9.79 -0.11 -0.66
C GLY A 58 9.43 1.12 0.18
N ILE A 59 8.24 1.65 0.00
CA ILE A 59 7.72 2.83 0.73
C ILE A 59 7.03 2.35 2.01
N PRO A 60 7.36 2.90 3.19
CA PRO A 60 6.66 2.58 4.43
C PRO A 60 5.20 2.95 4.32
N THR A 61 4.31 2.04 4.69
CA THR A 61 2.88 2.14 4.37
C THR A 61 2.02 2.14 5.63
N ILE A 62 1.05 3.07 5.68
CA ILE A 62 -0.02 3.10 6.69
C ILE A 62 -1.36 2.88 5.99
N MET A 63 -2.16 1.94 6.49
CA MET A 63 -3.49 1.62 5.93
C MET A 63 -4.56 1.65 7.02
N SER A 64 -5.81 1.92 6.65
CA SER A 64 -6.93 1.62 7.55
C SER A 64 -7.11 0.12 7.71
N PRO A 65 -7.45 -0.41 8.92
CA PRO A 65 -7.67 -1.83 9.16
C PRO A 65 -9.03 -2.29 8.61
N VAL A 66 -9.21 -2.20 7.29
CA VAL A 66 -10.46 -2.46 6.57
C VAL A 66 -10.26 -3.55 5.52
N GLY A 67 -11.12 -4.56 5.53
CA GLY A 67 -11.06 -5.67 4.59
C GLY A 67 -9.70 -6.37 4.59
N VAL A 68 -9.14 -6.65 3.41
CA VAL A 68 -7.87 -7.37 3.26
C VAL A 68 -6.64 -6.60 3.76
N ASN A 69 -6.77 -5.33 4.13
CA ASN A 69 -5.63 -4.55 4.62
C ASN A 69 -5.01 -5.16 5.88
N THR A 70 -5.82 -5.82 6.73
CA THR A 70 -5.36 -6.53 7.93
C THR A 70 -4.61 -7.84 7.62
N ASP A 71 -4.82 -8.39 6.42
CA ASP A 71 -4.07 -9.56 5.95
C ASP A 71 -2.75 -9.15 5.30
N ILE A 72 -2.69 -7.92 4.75
CA ILE A 72 -1.49 -7.38 4.08
C ILE A 72 -0.52 -6.81 5.11
N ILE A 73 -1.02 -6.00 6.04
CA ILE A 73 -0.22 -5.31 7.06
C ILE A 73 -0.25 -6.08 8.39
N GLU A 74 0.91 -6.49 8.84
CA GLU A 74 1.19 -6.86 10.21
C GLU A 74 1.65 -5.61 10.96
N ASP A 75 0.76 -5.03 11.79
CA ASP A 75 0.97 -3.72 12.42
C ASP A 75 2.27 -3.67 13.23
N GLY A 76 3.11 -2.70 12.96
CA GLY A 76 4.42 -2.53 13.61
C GLY A 76 5.53 -3.45 13.08
N VAL A 77 5.26 -4.32 12.10
CA VAL A 77 6.25 -5.24 11.50
C VAL A 77 6.58 -4.84 10.06
N ASN A 78 5.62 -4.89 9.15
CA ASN A 78 5.83 -4.60 7.72
C ASN A 78 5.13 -3.31 7.25
N GLY A 79 4.49 -2.59 8.16
CA GLY A 79 3.74 -1.36 7.95
C GLY A 79 2.93 -1.04 9.20
N LEU A 80 2.01 -0.09 9.08
CA LEU A 80 1.17 0.36 10.20
C LEU A 80 -0.31 0.35 9.81
N LEU A 81 -1.18 0.06 10.79
CA LEU A 81 -2.63 0.16 10.66
C LEU A 81 -3.16 1.29 11.55
N ALA A 82 -3.99 2.17 11.00
CA ALA A 82 -4.59 3.29 11.73
C ALA A 82 -6.10 3.37 11.46
N ALA A 83 -6.91 3.28 12.53
CA ALA A 83 -8.38 3.31 12.46
C ALA A 83 -8.94 4.69 12.78
N THR A 84 -8.38 5.39 13.76
CA THR A 84 -8.86 6.67 14.26
C THR A 84 -7.95 7.82 13.82
N THR A 85 -8.47 9.05 13.81
CA THR A 85 -7.67 10.24 13.51
C THR A 85 -6.46 10.36 14.43
N GLY A 86 -6.60 10.03 15.71
CA GLY A 86 -5.49 10.05 16.67
C GLY A 86 -4.39 9.06 16.25
N GLU A 87 -4.75 7.81 15.95
CA GLU A 87 -3.79 6.80 15.48
C GLU A 87 -3.11 7.22 14.17
N TRP A 88 -3.83 7.85 13.24
CA TRP A 88 -3.24 8.38 12.01
C TRP A 88 -2.18 9.44 12.32
N VAL A 89 -2.50 10.39 13.22
CA VAL A 89 -1.55 11.44 13.63
C VAL A 89 -0.32 10.82 14.29
N ASP A 90 -0.51 9.91 15.24
CA ASP A 90 0.59 9.29 15.98
C ASP A 90 1.51 8.47 15.04
N LYS A 91 0.93 7.65 14.17
CA LYS A 91 1.69 6.79 13.26
C LYS A 91 2.37 7.56 12.12
N LEU A 92 1.74 8.62 11.62
CA LEU A 92 2.39 9.54 10.69
C LEU A 92 3.55 10.26 11.34
N SER A 93 3.35 10.83 12.53
CA SER A 93 4.43 11.51 13.29
C SER A 93 5.61 10.56 13.54
N LEU A 94 5.33 9.32 13.96
CA LEU A 94 6.34 8.29 14.14
C LEU A 94 7.21 8.08 12.90
N LEU A 95 6.60 7.99 11.71
CA LEU A 95 7.33 7.79 10.46
C LEU A 95 8.00 9.06 9.97
N ILE A 96 7.43 10.25 10.20
CA ILE A 96 8.06 11.55 9.87
C ILE A 96 9.35 11.71 10.67
N ASP A 97 9.31 11.40 11.95
CA ASP A 97 10.44 11.63 12.87
C ASP A 97 11.55 10.58 12.72
N SER A 98 11.30 9.43 12.09
CA SER A 98 12.27 8.34 12.04
C SER A 98 12.53 7.81 10.64
N VAL A 99 13.61 8.27 10.01
CA VAL A 99 14.14 7.71 8.75
C VAL A 99 14.44 6.22 8.87
N VAL A 100 14.95 5.79 10.03
CA VAL A 100 15.31 4.39 10.30
C VAL A 100 14.07 3.50 10.25
N LEU A 101 12.97 3.92 10.87
CA LEU A 101 11.70 3.17 10.80
C LEU A 101 11.12 3.16 9.39
N ARG A 102 11.18 4.29 8.67
CA ARG A 102 10.76 4.32 7.27
C ARG A 102 11.50 3.28 6.43
N GLN A 103 12.81 3.23 6.55
CA GLN A 103 13.64 2.25 5.83
C GLN A 103 13.36 0.81 6.26
N GLN A 104 13.13 0.57 7.55
CA GLN A 104 12.79 -0.76 8.07
C GLN A 104 11.46 -1.25 7.52
N PHE A 105 10.39 -0.46 7.66
CA PHE A 105 9.07 -0.84 7.16
C PHE A 105 9.03 -0.93 5.63
N GLY A 106 9.74 -0.06 4.91
CA GLY A 106 9.86 -0.15 3.46
C GLY A 106 10.48 -1.48 3.02
N ARG A 107 11.58 -1.90 3.63
CA ARG A 107 12.22 -3.21 3.32
C ARG A 107 11.30 -4.39 3.67
N LEU A 108 10.70 -4.39 4.86
CA LEU A 108 9.85 -5.50 5.30
C LEU A 108 8.54 -5.55 4.51
N GLY A 109 7.96 -4.38 4.19
CA GLY A 109 6.80 -4.28 3.31
C GLY A 109 7.09 -4.85 1.92
N ARG A 110 8.20 -4.44 1.31
CA ARG A 110 8.61 -4.97 0.01
C ARG A 110 8.79 -6.48 0.03
N ARG A 111 9.46 -7.01 1.04
CA ARG A 111 9.63 -8.46 1.20
C ARG A 111 8.28 -9.19 1.31
N THR A 112 7.32 -8.62 2.06
CA THR A 112 5.96 -9.18 2.14
C THR A 112 5.30 -9.29 0.76
N VAL A 113 5.46 -8.27 -0.08
CA VAL A 113 4.91 -8.30 -1.46
C VAL A 113 5.65 -9.34 -2.31
N GLU A 114 6.97 -9.39 -2.25
CA GLU A 114 7.77 -10.37 -2.99
C GLU A 114 7.38 -11.80 -2.60
N ASP A 115 7.23 -12.10 -1.31
CA ASP A 115 6.98 -13.44 -0.79
C ASP A 115 5.51 -13.89 -0.95
N ARG A 116 4.52 -12.97 -0.96
CA ARG A 116 3.10 -13.34 -0.87
C ARG A 116 2.24 -12.85 -2.04
N TYR A 117 2.56 -11.72 -2.64
CA TYR A 117 1.70 -11.03 -3.61
C TYR A 117 2.32 -10.89 -5.00
N SER A 118 3.59 -11.25 -5.18
CA SER A 118 4.23 -11.20 -6.48
C SER A 118 3.73 -12.28 -7.43
N VAL A 119 3.92 -12.06 -8.73
CA VAL A 119 3.67 -13.07 -9.76
C VAL A 119 4.51 -14.33 -9.50
N GLN A 120 5.75 -14.16 -9.08
CA GLN A 120 6.65 -15.26 -8.74
C GLN A 120 6.08 -16.15 -7.62
N ALA A 121 5.64 -15.53 -6.51
CA ALA A 121 5.09 -16.26 -5.36
C ALA A 121 3.79 -17.02 -5.66
N ASN A 122 3.03 -16.55 -6.65
CA ASN A 122 1.72 -17.13 -6.97
C ASN A 122 1.67 -17.92 -8.27
N ARG A 123 2.75 -17.93 -9.06
CA ARG A 123 2.79 -18.55 -10.39
C ARG A 123 2.38 -20.03 -10.37
N SER A 124 2.93 -20.83 -9.46
CA SER A 124 2.59 -22.26 -9.37
C SER A 124 1.11 -22.48 -9.07
N LYS A 125 0.55 -21.72 -8.13
CA LYS A 125 -0.87 -21.82 -7.77
C LYS A 125 -1.81 -21.59 -8.98
N TYR A 126 -1.48 -20.58 -9.81
CA TYR A 126 -2.26 -20.32 -11.02
C TYR A 126 -2.07 -21.40 -12.08
N LEU A 127 -0.84 -21.88 -12.30
CA LEU A 127 -0.58 -22.95 -13.25
C LEU A 127 -1.28 -24.25 -12.84
N ASP A 128 -1.24 -24.61 -11.56
CA ASP A 128 -1.91 -25.78 -11.01
C ASP A 128 -3.44 -25.68 -11.18
N LEU A 129 -4.00 -24.49 -10.91
CA LEU A 129 -5.43 -24.24 -11.11
C LEU A 129 -5.85 -24.39 -12.59
N PHE A 130 -5.08 -23.79 -13.50
CA PHE A 130 -5.39 -23.88 -14.93
C PHE A 130 -5.19 -25.28 -15.49
N SER A 131 -4.18 -26.03 -15.04
CA SER A 131 -3.95 -27.41 -15.48
C SER A 131 -5.09 -28.34 -15.11
N GLN A 132 -5.81 -28.08 -14.01
CA GLN A 132 -6.99 -28.85 -13.61
C GLN A 132 -8.23 -28.60 -14.51
N LEU A 133 -8.23 -27.49 -15.25
CA LEU A 133 -9.35 -27.08 -16.12
C LEU A 133 -9.17 -27.52 -17.59
N ILE A 134 -7.98 -28.00 -17.95
CA ILE A 134 -7.69 -28.50 -19.31
C ILE A 134 -7.84 -30.03 -19.28
N PRO A 135 -8.92 -30.59 -19.86
CA PRO A 135 -9.01 -32.03 -20.01
C PRO A 135 -7.90 -32.52 -20.96
N GLU A 136 -7.35 -33.70 -20.67
CA GLU A 136 -6.40 -34.40 -21.56
C GLU A 136 -6.99 -34.66 -22.95
#